data_6bfd3c03e7941378d8a0d22dda5d8952
#
_entry.id   6bfd3c03e7941378d8a0d22dda5d8952
#
_cell.length_a   1.000
_cell.length_b   1.000
_cell.length_c   1.000
_cell.angle_alpha   90.00
_cell.angle_beta   90.00
_cell.angle_gamma   90.00
#
_symmetry.space_group_name_H-M   'P 1'
#
loop_
_entity.id
_entity.type
_entity.pdbx_description
1 polymer ?
#
loop_
_entity_poly.entity_id
_entity_poly.type
_entity_poly.pdbx_seq_one_letter_code
_entity_poly.pdbx_strand_id
1 'polypeptide(L)'
;LVSILKLVAKDTVSSQEWFKYLEFFGSPNIAMLLAAIAAVYTLAAQLIKDSEVSDDGLMSTVSKAMEDPLQMAGVIILITGAGGAFGGMIRMAGVGGTIEGLATSYNISLILLAWGATAVVRIAQGSATVAMITGVGLMSSVIGDGSSLPYHSLYIFLAIGFGSITLSWMNDSGFWVVQRLSGFTEKETLKTWSVMLTAISLLGLIQIMIFSTLFPMKPEAPAPEPEKTAMVSSVEGWASPENHPPLLPQ
;
A
#
# COMPACT_ATOMS: atom_id res chain seq x y z
N LEU A 1 16.91 5.98 6.91
CA LEU A 1 18.36 5.81 7.03
C LEU A 1 18.82 4.53 6.35
N VAL A 2 18.27 3.35 6.68
CA VAL A 2 18.63 2.05 6.08
C VAL A 2 18.45 2.05 4.56
N SER A 3 17.34 2.61 4.04
CA SER A 3 17.09 2.72 2.60
C SER A 3 18.12 3.60 1.89
N ILE A 4 18.54 4.70 2.52
CA ILE A 4 19.58 5.58 1.98
C ILE A 4 20.94 4.88 2.00
N LEU A 5 21.28 4.18 3.08
CA LEU A 5 22.50 3.38 3.17
C LEU A 5 22.56 2.28 2.11
N LYS A 6 21.46 1.59 1.84
CA LYS A 6 21.36 0.61 0.73
C LYS A 6 21.59 1.24 -0.64
N LEU A 7 21.15 2.48 -0.83
CA LEU A 7 21.28 3.19 -2.11
C LEU A 7 22.70 3.70 -2.37
N VAL A 8 23.37 4.17 -1.30
CA VAL A 8 24.69 4.83 -1.39
C VAL A 8 25.87 3.84 -1.27
N ALA A 9 25.68 2.74 -0.54
CA ALA A 9 26.78 1.81 -0.20
C ALA A 9 26.46 0.34 -0.55
N LYS A 10 25.86 0.10 -1.72
CA LYS A 10 25.26 -1.15 -2.14
C LYS A 10 26.18 -2.39 -2.02
N ASP A 11 27.47 -2.25 -2.27
CA ASP A 11 28.38 -3.40 -2.39
C ASP A 11 29.36 -3.56 -1.20
N THR A 12 29.59 -2.52 -0.41
CA THR A 12 30.62 -2.54 0.65
C THR A 12 30.02 -2.77 2.04
N VAL A 13 28.79 -2.36 2.27
CA VAL A 13 28.15 -2.35 3.60
C VAL A 13 27.18 -3.53 3.78
N SER A 14 26.57 -4.00 2.70
CA SER A 14 25.60 -5.10 2.74
C SER A 14 26.20 -6.46 3.10
N SER A 15 27.51 -6.62 2.95
CA SER A 15 28.24 -7.86 3.29
C SER A 15 28.65 -7.96 4.76
N GLN A 16 28.48 -6.92 5.56
CA GLN A 16 28.91 -6.90 6.96
C GLN A 16 27.79 -7.39 7.90
N GLU A 17 28.15 -8.20 8.88
CA GLU A 17 27.19 -8.80 9.82
C GLU A 17 26.36 -7.78 10.61
N TRP A 18 26.98 -6.68 11.04
CA TRP A 18 26.27 -5.61 11.76
C TRP A 18 25.16 -4.94 10.92
N PHE A 19 25.27 -4.96 9.58
CA PHE A 19 24.26 -4.41 8.70
C PHE A 19 22.95 -5.19 8.76
N LYS A 20 22.99 -6.49 8.96
CA LYS A 20 21.80 -7.35 9.16
C LYS A 20 21.00 -6.92 10.40
N TYR A 21 21.72 -6.59 11.49
CA TYR A 21 21.04 -6.06 12.69
C TYR A 21 20.42 -4.70 12.45
N LEU A 22 21.13 -3.81 11.74
CA LEU A 22 20.60 -2.50 11.37
C LEU A 22 19.38 -2.62 10.47
N GLU A 23 19.40 -3.55 9.52
CA GLU A 23 18.27 -3.85 8.64
C GLU A 23 17.08 -4.41 9.41
N PHE A 24 17.33 -5.31 10.35
CA PHE A 24 16.29 -5.89 11.21
C PHE A 24 15.62 -4.80 12.08
N PHE A 25 16.40 -4.05 12.86
CA PHE A 25 15.87 -2.98 13.71
C PHE A 25 15.33 -1.78 12.93
N GLY A 26 15.84 -1.52 11.73
CA GLY A 26 15.37 -0.47 10.84
C GLY A 26 14.20 -0.90 9.93
N SER A 27 13.74 -2.16 10.04
CA SER A 27 12.59 -2.62 9.29
C SER A 27 11.32 -1.86 9.74
N PRO A 28 10.40 -1.52 8.82
CA PRO A 28 9.18 -0.79 9.16
C PRO A 28 8.36 -1.47 10.26
N ASN A 29 8.31 -2.80 10.27
CA ASN A 29 7.54 -3.56 11.25
C ASN A 29 8.12 -3.44 12.66
N ILE A 30 9.43 -3.57 12.81
CA ILE A 30 10.10 -3.42 14.11
C ILE A 30 10.06 -1.97 14.59
N ALA A 31 10.27 -1.01 13.68
CA ALA A 31 10.18 0.41 14.00
C ALA A 31 8.78 0.79 14.50
N MET A 32 7.71 0.29 13.85
CA MET A 32 6.33 0.51 14.30
C MET A 32 6.05 -0.17 15.65
N LEU A 33 6.55 -1.39 15.87
CA LEU A 33 6.41 -2.08 17.15
C LEU A 33 7.07 -1.31 18.29
N LEU A 34 8.30 -0.85 18.08
CA LEU A 34 9.01 -0.04 19.08
C LEU A 34 8.30 1.30 19.34
N ALA A 35 7.77 1.95 18.29
CA ALA A 35 6.98 3.17 18.43
C ALA A 35 5.70 2.92 19.23
N ALA A 36 5.01 1.81 19.00
CA ALA A 36 3.82 1.44 19.76
C ALA A 36 4.14 1.19 21.25
N ILE A 37 5.23 0.47 21.55
CA ILE A 37 5.69 0.25 22.92
C ILE A 37 6.03 1.59 23.61
N ALA A 38 6.75 2.47 22.91
CA ALA A 38 7.08 3.80 23.42
C ALA A 38 5.83 4.63 23.67
N ALA A 39 4.83 4.57 22.80
CA ALA A 39 3.55 5.29 22.97
C ALA A 39 2.79 4.80 24.19
N VAL A 40 2.71 3.48 24.40
CA VAL A 40 2.06 2.90 25.61
C VAL A 40 2.82 3.28 26.86
N TYR A 41 4.16 3.25 26.82
CA TYR A 41 4.98 3.66 27.96
C TYR A 41 4.78 5.15 28.31
N THR A 42 4.78 6.03 27.31
CA THR A 42 4.55 7.48 27.54
C THR A 42 3.14 7.75 28.06
N LEU A 43 2.12 7.04 27.55
CA LEU A 43 0.75 7.12 28.06
C LEU A 43 0.70 6.71 29.53
N ALA A 44 1.27 5.56 29.88
CA ALA A 44 1.30 5.07 31.25
C ALA A 44 2.03 6.04 32.20
N ALA A 45 3.17 6.59 31.77
CA ALA A 45 3.93 7.57 32.53
C ALA A 45 3.13 8.88 32.76
N GLN A 46 2.37 9.33 31.74
CA GLN A 46 1.50 10.50 31.84
C GLN A 46 0.35 10.28 32.83
N LEU A 47 -0.35 9.14 32.72
CA LEU A 47 -1.45 8.78 33.61
C LEU A 47 -1.01 8.73 35.09
N ILE A 48 0.19 8.21 35.36
CA ILE A 48 0.76 8.21 36.72
C ILE A 48 1.07 9.63 37.18
N LYS A 49 1.69 10.45 36.31
CA LYS A 49 2.08 11.83 36.65
C LYS A 49 0.88 12.72 36.94
N ASP A 50 -0.18 12.58 36.14
CA ASP A 50 -1.38 13.43 36.23
C ASP A 50 -2.40 12.89 37.26
N SER A 51 -2.07 11.77 37.94
CA SER A 51 -2.94 11.09 38.91
C SER A 51 -4.31 10.68 38.37
N GLU A 52 -4.36 10.37 37.07
CA GLU A 52 -5.57 9.94 36.34
C GLU A 52 -5.74 8.41 36.34
N VAL A 53 -5.02 7.71 37.19
CA VAL A 53 -5.15 6.24 37.32
C VAL A 53 -6.46 5.94 38.03
N SER A 54 -7.32 5.14 37.39
CA SER A 54 -8.60 4.71 37.98
C SER A 54 -8.39 3.80 39.20
N ASP A 55 -9.43 3.68 40.05
CA ASP A 55 -9.41 2.78 41.21
C ASP A 55 -9.11 1.32 40.86
N ASP A 56 -9.39 0.90 39.63
CA ASP A 56 -9.10 -0.43 39.10
C ASP A 56 -7.59 -0.65 38.74
N GLY A 57 -6.75 0.38 38.91
CA GLY A 57 -5.31 0.34 38.66
C GLY A 57 -4.86 0.77 37.26
N LEU A 58 -3.54 0.98 37.14
CA LEU A 58 -2.90 1.50 35.93
C LEU A 58 -3.18 0.64 34.68
N MET A 59 -3.13 -0.69 34.81
CA MET A 59 -3.34 -1.59 33.67
C MET A 59 -4.74 -1.48 33.09
N SER A 60 -5.76 -1.34 33.95
CA SER A 60 -7.15 -1.13 33.52
C SER A 60 -7.30 0.20 32.79
N THR A 61 -6.70 1.27 33.32
CA THR A 61 -6.77 2.61 32.73
C THR A 61 -6.09 2.63 31.35
N VAL A 62 -4.89 2.04 31.21
CA VAL A 62 -4.18 1.92 29.93
C VAL A 62 -4.98 1.07 28.94
N SER A 63 -5.54 -0.06 29.40
CA SER A 63 -6.36 -0.94 28.54
C SER A 63 -7.57 -0.21 27.97
N LYS A 64 -8.29 0.55 28.80
CA LYS A 64 -9.43 1.37 28.34
C LYS A 64 -9.01 2.44 27.34
N ALA A 65 -7.87 3.11 27.56
CA ALA A 65 -7.35 4.12 26.65
C ALA A 65 -6.89 3.54 25.29
N MET A 66 -6.54 2.26 25.26
CA MET A 66 -6.13 1.56 24.03
C MET A 66 -7.31 0.93 23.26
N GLU A 67 -8.50 0.90 23.80
CA GLU A 67 -9.65 0.24 23.19
C GLU A 67 -9.98 0.83 21.81
N ASP A 68 -10.14 2.15 21.71
CA ASP A 68 -10.43 2.82 20.43
C ASP A 68 -9.33 2.62 19.37
N PRO A 69 -8.02 2.82 19.67
CA PRO A 69 -6.95 2.52 18.73
C PRO A 69 -6.93 1.08 18.25
N LEU A 70 -7.18 0.11 19.14
CA LEU A 70 -7.21 -1.31 18.79
C LEU A 70 -8.41 -1.67 17.90
N GLN A 71 -9.59 -1.09 18.18
CA GLN A 71 -10.76 -1.26 17.32
C GLN A 71 -10.49 -0.71 15.92
N MET A 72 -9.92 0.49 15.81
CA MET A 72 -9.53 1.07 14.53
C MET A 72 -8.51 0.18 13.78
N ALA A 73 -7.49 -0.32 14.46
CA ALA A 73 -6.50 -1.21 13.88
C ALA A 73 -7.15 -2.51 13.37
N GLY A 74 -8.08 -3.10 14.14
CA GLY A 74 -8.82 -4.29 13.73
C GLY A 74 -9.62 -4.09 12.44
N VAL A 75 -10.31 -2.95 12.32
CA VAL A 75 -11.06 -2.59 11.10
C VAL A 75 -10.11 -2.43 9.91
N ILE A 76 -8.96 -1.75 10.08
CA ILE A 76 -7.97 -1.58 9.02
C ILE A 76 -7.41 -2.92 8.56
N ILE A 77 -7.07 -3.82 9.48
CA ILE A 77 -6.58 -5.17 9.17
C ILE A 77 -7.63 -5.95 8.37
N LEU A 78 -8.88 -5.93 8.82
CA LEU A 78 -9.98 -6.62 8.14
C LEU A 78 -10.19 -6.10 6.71
N ILE A 79 -10.24 -4.78 6.54
CA ILE A 79 -10.43 -4.15 5.23
C ILE A 79 -9.24 -4.43 4.31
N THR A 80 -8.01 -4.37 4.84
CA THR A 80 -6.80 -4.69 4.06
C THR A 80 -6.81 -6.13 3.59
N GLY A 81 -7.15 -7.07 4.47
CA GLY A 81 -7.28 -8.48 4.13
C GLY A 81 -8.39 -8.75 3.10
N ALA A 82 -9.57 -8.17 3.32
CA ALA A 82 -10.69 -8.29 2.39
C ALA A 82 -10.39 -7.65 1.02
N GLY A 83 -9.74 -6.47 1.01
CA GLY A 83 -9.32 -5.80 -0.22
C GLY A 83 -8.29 -6.62 -1.02
N GLY A 84 -7.32 -7.23 -0.32
CA GLY A 84 -6.36 -8.13 -0.93
C GLY A 84 -7.01 -9.40 -1.52
N ALA A 85 -7.92 -10.02 -0.78
CA ALA A 85 -8.69 -11.18 -1.25
C ALA A 85 -9.56 -10.82 -2.47
N PHE A 86 -10.24 -9.68 -2.44
CA PHE A 86 -11.05 -9.18 -3.56
C PHE A 86 -10.20 -8.91 -4.81
N GLY A 87 -9.04 -8.24 -4.66
CA GLY A 87 -8.09 -8.03 -5.75
C GLY A 87 -7.58 -9.35 -6.34
N GLY A 88 -7.31 -10.36 -5.49
CA GLY A 88 -6.97 -11.71 -5.91
C GLY A 88 -8.07 -12.39 -6.73
N MET A 89 -9.33 -12.29 -6.28
CA MET A 89 -10.49 -12.83 -7.01
C MET A 89 -10.69 -12.15 -8.37
N ILE A 90 -10.56 -10.82 -8.45
CA ILE A 90 -10.66 -10.07 -9.71
C ILE A 90 -9.57 -10.55 -10.69
N ARG A 91 -8.34 -10.76 -10.20
CA ARG A 91 -7.25 -11.29 -11.02
C ARG A 91 -7.55 -12.69 -11.53
N MET A 92 -8.01 -13.59 -10.67
CA MET A 92 -8.39 -14.96 -11.05
C MET A 92 -9.56 -15.00 -12.04
N ALA A 93 -10.50 -14.08 -11.93
CA ALA A 93 -11.65 -13.95 -12.84
C ALA A 93 -11.29 -13.36 -14.22
N GLY A 94 -10.02 -12.94 -14.44
CA GLY A 94 -9.57 -12.38 -15.71
C GLY A 94 -10.15 -11.00 -16.03
N VAL A 95 -10.80 -10.35 -15.05
CA VAL A 95 -11.45 -9.04 -15.24
C VAL A 95 -10.43 -7.97 -15.63
N GLY A 96 -9.16 -8.11 -15.19
CA GLY A 96 -8.08 -7.20 -15.55
C GLY A 96 -7.91 -7.05 -17.07
N GLY A 97 -7.83 -8.16 -17.80
CA GLY A 97 -7.72 -8.14 -19.26
C GLY A 97 -8.93 -7.53 -19.96
N THR A 98 -10.13 -7.73 -19.42
CA THR A 98 -11.36 -7.11 -19.96
C THR A 98 -11.32 -5.58 -19.77
N ILE A 99 -10.89 -5.10 -18.59
CA ILE A 99 -10.76 -3.65 -18.31
C ILE A 99 -9.66 -3.05 -19.19
N GLU A 100 -8.52 -3.71 -19.34
CA GLU A 100 -7.43 -3.28 -20.22
C GLU A 100 -7.90 -3.19 -21.67
N GLY A 101 -8.61 -4.20 -22.17
CA GLY A 101 -9.21 -4.21 -23.51
C GLY A 101 -10.21 -3.06 -23.71
N LEU A 102 -11.07 -2.79 -22.74
CA LEU A 102 -12.00 -1.68 -22.78
C LEU A 102 -11.26 -0.33 -22.72
N ALA A 103 -10.30 -0.18 -21.82
CA ALA A 103 -9.49 1.04 -21.70
C ALA A 103 -8.76 1.35 -23.01
N THR A 104 -8.19 0.33 -23.65
CA THR A 104 -7.52 0.44 -24.95
C THR A 104 -8.51 0.78 -26.07
N SER A 105 -9.68 0.12 -26.11
CA SER A 105 -10.71 0.34 -27.12
C SER A 105 -11.30 1.74 -27.07
N TYR A 106 -11.48 2.30 -25.86
CA TYR A 106 -11.99 3.65 -25.65
C TYR A 106 -10.90 4.70 -25.46
N ASN A 107 -9.63 4.33 -25.59
CA ASN A 107 -8.47 5.20 -25.40
C ASN A 107 -8.45 5.92 -24.04
N ILE A 108 -8.94 5.22 -22.99
CA ILE A 108 -8.98 5.74 -21.62
C ILE A 108 -7.61 5.56 -20.99
N SER A 109 -7.02 6.66 -20.50
CA SER A 109 -5.77 6.58 -19.75
C SER A 109 -5.93 5.76 -18.47
N LEU A 110 -5.07 4.76 -18.26
CA LEU A 110 -5.04 3.97 -17.02
C LEU A 110 -4.77 4.83 -15.77
N ILE A 111 -4.10 5.97 -15.93
CA ILE A 111 -3.91 6.98 -14.87
C ILE A 111 -5.26 7.56 -14.46
N LEU A 112 -6.09 7.96 -15.43
CA LEU A 112 -7.42 8.51 -15.16
C LEU A 112 -8.35 7.45 -14.56
N LEU A 113 -8.26 6.21 -15.02
CA LEU A 113 -9.02 5.07 -14.48
C LEU A 113 -8.63 4.80 -13.03
N ALA A 114 -7.34 4.76 -12.72
CA ALA A 114 -6.82 4.54 -11.36
C ALA A 114 -7.26 5.64 -10.40
N TRP A 115 -7.12 6.89 -10.81
CA TRP A 115 -7.58 8.04 -10.04
C TRP A 115 -9.09 7.99 -9.83
N GLY A 116 -9.88 7.81 -10.88
CA GLY A 116 -11.34 7.82 -10.84
C GLY A 116 -11.91 6.69 -9.99
N ALA A 117 -11.43 5.45 -10.17
CA ALA A 117 -11.85 4.31 -9.36
C ALA A 117 -11.57 4.54 -7.87
N THR A 118 -10.37 5.04 -7.55
CA THR A 118 -10.00 5.35 -6.17
C THR A 118 -10.83 6.50 -5.60
N ALA A 119 -11.10 7.54 -6.38
CA ALA A 119 -11.94 8.66 -5.97
C ALA A 119 -13.39 8.23 -5.66
N VAL A 120 -13.97 7.34 -6.48
CA VAL A 120 -15.31 6.78 -6.22
C VAL A 120 -15.34 6.01 -4.90
N VAL A 121 -14.36 5.15 -4.65
CA VAL A 121 -14.24 4.42 -3.38
C VAL A 121 -14.09 5.40 -2.21
N ARG A 122 -13.25 6.43 -2.36
CA ARG A 122 -13.03 7.47 -1.36
C ARG A 122 -14.32 8.20 -0.98
N ILE A 123 -15.07 8.65 -1.97
CA ILE A 123 -16.34 9.37 -1.79
C ILE A 123 -17.37 8.47 -1.11
N ALA A 124 -17.43 7.20 -1.47
CA ALA A 124 -18.39 6.24 -0.91
C ALA A 124 -18.08 5.86 0.54
N GLN A 125 -16.80 5.57 0.84
CA GLN A 125 -16.39 5.02 2.14
C GLN A 125 -15.86 6.06 3.15
N GLY A 126 -15.36 7.19 2.67
CA GLY A 126 -14.83 8.25 3.52
C GLY A 126 -13.39 8.03 4.02
N SER A 127 -12.75 6.89 3.77
CA SER A 127 -11.39 6.59 4.22
C SER A 127 -10.39 6.65 3.07
N ALA A 128 -9.38 7.52 3.17
CA ALA A 128 -8.29 7.61 2.19
C ALA A 128 -7.46 6.32 2.16
N THR A 129 -7.14 5.75 3.32
CA THR A 129 -6.36 4.51 3.43
C THR A 129 -7.08 3.34 2.74
N VAL A 130 -8.38 3.17 3.01
CA VAL A 130 -9.20 2.13 2.39
C VAL A 130 -9.29 2.33 0.89
N ALA A 131 -9.50 3.58 0.45
CA ALA A 131 -9.56 3.91 -0.98
C ALA A 131 -8.24 3.59 -1.69
N MET A 132 -7.07 3.91 -1.08
CA MET A 132 -5.76 3.54 -1.63
C MET A 132 -5.58 2.02 -1.75
N ILE A 133 -5.85 1.28 -0.67
CA ILE A 133 -5.69 -0.17 -0.66
C ILE A 133 -6.59 -0.82 -1.72
N THR A 134 -7.85 -0.40 -1.79
CA THR A 134 -8.80 -0.88 -2.78
C THR A 134 -8.37 -0.50 -4.20
N GLY A 135 -7.92 0.75 -4.41
CA GLY A 135 -7.40 1.22 -5.69
C GLY A 135 -6.20 0.43 -6.18
N VAL A 136 -5.23 0.15 -5.29
CA VAL A 136 -4.08 -0.72 -5.60
C VAL A 136 -4.54 -2.14 -5.94
N GLY A 137 -5.47 -2.71 -5.16
CA GLY A 137 -6.02 -4.05 -5.42
C GLY A 137 -6.70 -4.15 -6.79
N LEU A 138 -7.51 -3.16 -7.16
CA LEU A 138 -8.15 -3.08 -8.46
C LEU A 138 -7.12 -2.93 -9.59
N MET A 139 -6.22 -1.97 -9.47
CA MET A 139 -5.25 -1.67 -10.53
C MET A 139 -4.20 -2.75 -10.70
N SER A 140 -3.81 -3.47 -9.64
CA SER A 140 -2.84 -4.57 -9.74
C SER A 140 -3.35 -5.72 -10.64
N SER A 141 -4.66 -5.92 -10.71
CA SER A 141 -5.26 -6.92 -11.60
C SER A 141 -5.31 -6.46 -13.07
N VAL A 142 -5.31 -5.15 -13.31
CA VAL A 142 -5.33 -4.55 -14.65
C VAL A 142 -3.92 -4.40 -15.22
N ILE A 143 -2.96 -3.99 -14.39
CA ILE A 143 -1.60 -3.64 -14.81
C ILE A 143 -0.69 -4.88 -14.90
N GLY A 144 -1.00 -5.94 -14.15
CA GLY A 144 -0.13 -7.11 -14.04
C GLY A 144 1.24 -6.75 -13.45
N ASP A 145 2.31 -7.08 -14.18
CA ASP A 145 3.70 -6.73 -13.85
C ASP A 145 4.11 -5.31 -14.27
N GLY A 146 3.24 -4.59 -14.98
CA GLY A 146 3.47 -3.23 -15.46
C GLY A 146 4.35 -3.13 -16.70
N SER A 147 4.80 -4.25 -17.27
CA SER A 147 5.70 -4.27 -18.46
C SER A 147 5.03 -3.72 -19.73
N SER A 148 3.71 -3.84 -19.82
CA SER A 148 2.90 -3.36 -20.97
C SER A 148 2.62 -1.85 -20.93
N LEU A 149 2.94 -1.17 -19.81
CA LEU A 149 2.65 0.24 -19.65
C LEU A 149 3.55 1.14 -20.51
N PRO A 150 3.00 2.21 -21.13
CA PRO A 150 3.81 3.18 -21.85
C PRO A 150 4.67 4.08 -20.94
N TYR A 151 4.43 4.06 -19.63
CA TYR A 151 5.09 4.84 -18.57
C TYR A 151 5.31 4.00 -17.32
N HIS A 152 6.12 4.49 -16.38
CA HIS A 152 6.42 3.80 -15.13
C HIS A 152 5.17 3.64 -14.24
N SER A 153 5.00 2.48 -13.61
CA SER A 153 3.88 2.17 -12.70
C SER A 153 3.74 3.16 -11.52
N LEU A 154 4.81 3.90 -11.20
CA LEU A 154 4.79 4.98 -10.23
C LEU A 154 3.67 6.01 -10.50
N TYR A 155 3.41 6.34 -11.78
CA TYR A 155 2.36 7.31 -12.14
C TYR A 155 0.96 6.80 -11.77
N ILE A 156 0.72 5.49 -11.89
CA ILE A 156 -0.55 4.89 -11.45
C ILE A 156 -0.65 4.90 -9.92
N PHE A 157 0.44 4.57 -9.23
CA PHE A 157 0.49 4.66 -7.77
C PHE A 157 0.19 6.08 -7.27
N LEU A 158 0.78 7.10 -7.88
CA LEU A 158 0.51 8.50 -7.56
C LEU A 158 -0.94 8.89 -7.88
N ALA A 159 -1.51 8.40 -8.98
CA ALA A 159 -2.91 8.65 -9.34
C ALA A 159 -3.88 8.07 -8.29
N ILE A 160 -3.61 6.86 -7.79
CA ILE A 160 -4.34 6.26 -6.67
C ILE A 160 -4.22 7.14 -5.42
N GLY A 161 -3.00 7.62 -5.10
CA GLY A 161 -2.75 8.50 -3.96
C GLY A 161 -3.58 9.79 -4.04
N PHE A 162 -3.56 10.49 -5.17
CA PHE A 162 -4.37 11.70 -5.35
C PHE A 162 -5.88 11.40 -5.42
N GLY A 163 -6.28 10.27 -6.01
CA GLY A 163 -7.68 9.83 -5.99
C GLY A 163 -8.21 9.60 -4.58
N SER A 164 -7.37 9.08 -3.68
CA SER A 164 -7.75 8.76 -2.31
C SER A 164 -8.05 9.96 -1.41
N ILE A 165 -7.64 11.16 -1.78
CA ILE A 165 -7.92 12.39 -1.03
C ILE A 165 -9.08 13.20 -1.63
N THR A 166 -9.67 12.74 -2.72
CA THR A 166 -10.78 13.43 -3.38
C THR A 166 -11.98 13.54 -2.46
N LEU A 167 -12.54 14.72 -2.35
CA LEU A 167 -13.81 15.02 -1.69
C LEU A 167 -13.94 14.39 -0.29
N SER A 168 -13.11 14.83 0.67
CA SER A 168 -13.32 14.53 2.08
C SER A 168 -14.59 15.23 2.58
N TRP A 169 -15.57 14.49 3.08
CA TRP A 169 -16.84 15.03 3.55
C TRP A 169 -17.28 14.35 4.84
N MET A 170 -18.55 14.45 5.25
CA MET A 170 -19.05 14.02 6.54
C MET A 170 -18.84 12.53 6.90
N ASN A 171 -18.57 11.68 5.91
CA ASN A 171 -18.23 10.27 6.13
C ASN A 171 -16.75 10.03 6.48
N ASP A 172 -15.92 11.07 6.43
CA ASP A 172 -14.49 11.02 6.73
C ASP A 172 -14.23 11.49 8.16
N SER A 173 -13.55 10.66 8.95
CA SER A 173 -13.13 11.04 10.31
C SER A 173 -12.20 12.28 10.31
N GLY A 174 -11.35 12.42 9.29
CA GLY A 174 -10.47 13.57 9.12
C GLY A 174 -11.24 14.89 8.95
N PHE A 175 -12.40 14.86 8.29
CA PHE A 175 -13.30 16.00 8.17
C PHE A 175 -13.74 16.51 9.55
N TRP A 176 -14.16 15.62 10.43
CA TRP A 176 -14.61 15.98 11.77
C TRP A 176 -13.48 16.43 12.70
N VAL A 177 -12.30 15.82 12.57
CA VAL A 177 -11.11 16.25 13.31
C VAL A 177 -10.74 17.69 12.93
N VAL A 178 -10.67 18.00 11.63
CA VAL A 178 -10.37 19.37 11.16
C VAL A 178 -11.45 20.34 11.61
N GLN A 179 -12.71 19.98 11.46
CA GLN A 179 -13.85 20.79 11.90
C GLN A 179 -13.74 21.18 13.38
N ARG A 180 -13.47 20.21 14.25
CA ARG A 180 -13.37 20.44 15.70
C ARG A 180 -12.14 21.26 16.10
N LEU A 181 -10.98 20.94 15.51
CA LEU A 181 -9.73 21.62 15.86
C LEU A 181 -9.68 23.06 15.34
N SER A 182 -10.33 23.34 14.21
CA SER A 182 -10.36 24.67 13.60
C SER A 182 -11.50 25.54 14.12
N GLY A 183 -12.46 24.96 14.87
CA GLY A 183 -13.67 25.67 15.30
C GLY A 183 -14.63 26.00 14.17
N PHE A 184 -14.49 25.35 13.01
CA PHE A 184 -15.33 25.57 11.84
C PHE A 184 -16.71 24.93 12.02
N THR A 185 -17.70 25.53 11.37
CA THR A 185 -18.98 24.88 11.14
C THR A 185 -18.82 23.79 10.04
N GLU A 186 -19.75 22.84 9.97
CA GLU A 186 -19.75 21.81 8.93
C GLU A 186 -19.71 22.41 7.52
N LYS A 187 -20.46 23.48 7.31
CA LYS A 187 -20.52 24.20 6.03
C LYS A 187 -19.19 24.87 5.66
N GLU A 188 -18.50 25.43 6.64
CA GLU A 188 -17.16 26.02 6.43
C GLU A 188 -16.13 24.95 6.15
N THR A 189 -16.18 23.83 6.86
CA THR A 189 -15.29 22.69 6.60
C THR A 189 -15.48 22.12 5.19
N LEU A 190 -16.72 21.98 4.73
CA LEU A 190 -17.00 21.57 3.35
C LEU A 190 -16.45 22.57 2.32
N LYS A 191 -16.58 23.87 2.57
CA LYS A 191 -16.11 24.91 1.65
C LYS A 191 -14.60 25.11 1.64
N THR A 192 -13.92 24.78 2.72
CA THR A 192 -12.47 24.95 2.86
C THR A 192 -11.75 23.61 2.67
N TRP A 193 -11.85 22.71 3.62
CA TRP A 193 -11.14 21.43 3.65
C TRP A 193 -11.48 20.54 2.46
N SER A 194 -12.77 20.29 2.21
CA SER A 194 -13.19 19.39 1.12
C SER A 194 -12.86 19.97 -0.26
N VAL A 195 -13.05 21.28 -0.45
CA VAL A 195 -12.70 21.95 -1.71
C VAL A 195 -11.18 21.95 -1.92
N MET A 196 -10.40 22.24 -0.87
CA MET A 196 -8.94 22.24 -0.94
C MET A 196 -8.40 20.86 -1.32
N LEU A 197 -8.85 19.79 -0.65
CA LEU A 197 -8.42 18.43 -0.95
C LEU A 197 -8.81 18.00 -2.37
N THR A 198 -10.03 18.37 -2.81
CA THR A 198 -10.46 18.08 -4.17
C THR A 198 -9.62 18.83 -5.20
N ALA A 199 -9.29 20.10 -4.94
CA ALA A 199 -8.41 20.88 -5.81
C ALA A 199 -7.01 20.27 -5.88
N ILE A 200 -6.43 19.85 -4.76
CA ILE A 200 -5.12 19.16 -4.71
C ILE A 200 -5.18 17.84 -5.49
N SER A 201 -6.25 17.07 -5.34
CA SER A 201 -6.45 15.81 -6.06
C SER A 201 -6.50 16.03 -7.59
N LEU A 202 -7.24 17.01 -8.05
CA LEU A 202 -7.35 17.34 -9.49
C LEU A 202 -6.04 17.90 -10.05
N LEU A 203 -5.39 18.82 -9.32
CA LEU A 203 -4.09 19.36 -9.72
C LEU A 203 -3.03 18.27 -9.78
N GLY A 204 -3.02 17.34 -8.82
CA GLY A 204 -2.14 16.18 -8.81
C GLY A 204 -2.39 15.27 -10.01
N LEU A 205 -3.65 15.00 -10.36
CA LEU A 205 -3.99 14.24 -11.56
C LEU A 205 -3.45 14.91 -12.84
N ILE A 206 -3.68 16.22 -12.99
CA ILE A 206 -3.19 16.98 -14.15
C ILE A 206 -1.66 16.91 -14.21
N GLN A 207 -0.99 17.12 -13.08
CA GLN A 207 0.46 17.04 -12.99
C GLN A 207 0.99 15.66 -13.40
N ILE A 208 0.37 14.58 -12.91
CA ILE A 208 0.76 13.22 -13.26
C ILE A 208 0.57 12.96 -14.76
N MET A 209 -0.54 13.39 -15.34
CA MET A 209 -0.79 13.23 -16.78
C MET A 209 0.28 13.95 -17.59
N ILE A 210 0.66 15.17 -17.22
CA ILE A 210 1.72 15.92 -17.90
C ILE A 210 3.07 15.19 -17.73
N PHE A 211 3.45 14.78 -16.53
CA PHE A 211 4.74 14.14 -16.30
C PHE A 211 4.84 12.74 -16.91
N SER A 212 3.75 11.99 -16.95
CA SER A 212 3.76 10.67 -17.62
C SER A 212 4.03 10.76 -19.13
N THR A 213 3.68 11.90 -19.75
CA THR A 213 3.96 12.15 -21.17
C THR A 213 5.35 12.74 -21.39
N LEU A 214 5.79 13.68 -20.54
CA LEU A 214 7.10 14.34 -20.67
C LEU A 214 8.26 13.48 -20.20
N PHE A 215 8.06 12.70 -19.13
CA PHE A 215 9.07 11.87 -18.49
C PHE A 215 8.50 10.47 -18.23
N PRO A 216 8.31 9.62 -19.24
CA PRO A 216 7.64 8.33 -19.07
C PRO A 216 8.39 7.35 -18.15
N MET A 217 9.68 7.61 -17.82
CA MET A 217 10.51 6.81 -16.90
C MET A 217 10.28 5.30 -17.06
N LYS A 218 10.31 4.81 -18.31
CA LYS A 218 10.06 3.38 -18.58
C LYS A 218 11.00 2.53 -17.73
N PRO A 219 10.50 1.48 -17.07
CA PRO A 219 11.38 0.53 -16.42
C PRO A 219 12.35 -0.01 -17.45
N GLU A 220 13.61 -0.09 -17.12
CA GLU A 220 14.57 -0.89 -17.89
C GLU A 220 14.00 -2.31 -17.92
N ALA A 221 13.90 -2.90 -19.12
CA ALA A 221 13.37 -4.25 -19.26
C ALA A 221 14.11 -5.15 -18.27
N PRO A 222 13.43 -5.97 -17.46
CA PRO A 222 14.11 -6.86 -16.53
C PRO A 222 15.14 -7.65 -17.33
N ALA A 223 16.39 -7.70 -16.81
CA ALA A 223 17.43 -8.52 -17.42
C ALA A 223 16.83 -9.92 -17.65
N PRO A 224 17.03 -10.54 -18.82
CA PRO A 224 16.46 -11.84 -19.11
C PRO A 224 16.77 -12.75 -17.93
N GLU A 225 15.73 -13.30 -17.31
CA GLU A 225 15.91 -14.29 -16.23
C GLU A 225 16.86 -15.37 -16.77
N PRO A 226 17.92 -15.72 -16.03
CA PRO A 226 18.79 -16.81 -16.45
C PRO A 226 17.88 -18.03 -16.68
N GLU A 227 17.94 -18.51 -17.86
CA GLU A 227 17.07 -19.48 -18.51
C GLU A 227 16.75 -20.64 -17.55
N LYS A 228 15.57 -20.67 -16.96
CA LYS A 228 15.05 -21.79 -16.15
C LYS A 228 15.02 -23.09 -16.95
N THR A 229 15.18 -23.00 -18.25
CA THR A 229 15.22 -24.12 -19.19
C THR A 229 16.34 -25.12 -18.87
N ALA A 230 17.49 -24.67 -18.35
CA ALA A 230 18.59 -25.59 -18.01
C ALA A 230 18.31 -26.45 -16.78
N MET A 231 17.51 -25.94 -15.82
CA MET A 231 17.18 -26.69 -14.60
C MET A 231 16.02 -27.67 -14.81
N VAL A 232 15.05 -27.32 -15.68
CA VAL A 232 13.92 -28.20 -16.00
C VAL A 232 14.38 -29.34 -16.89
N SER A 233 15.24 -29.10 -17.87
CA SER A 233 15.79 -30.16 -18.72
C SER A 233 16.66 -31.17 -17.96
N SER A 234 17.36 -30.74 -16.90
CA SER A 234 18.12 -31.66 -16.05
C SER A 234 17.22 -32.53 -15.18
N VAL A 235 16.04 -32.07 -14.80
CA VAL A 235 15.07 -32.85 -14.00
C VAL A 235 14.29 -33.81 -14.90
N GLU A 236 13.93 -33.40 -16.12
CA GLU A 236 13.26 -34.26 -17.09
C GLU A 236 14.19 -35.37 -17.59
N GLY A 237 15.49 -35.11 -17.74
CA GLY A 237 16.49 -36.14 -18.08
C GLY A 237 16.65 -37.23 -17.02
N TRP A 238 16.31 -36.94 -15.76
CA TRP A 238 16.31 -37.92 -14.65
C TRP A 238 15.03 -38.78 -14.62
N ALA A 239 13.95 -38.28 -15.15
CA ALA A 239 12.64 -38.96 -15.15
C ALA A 239 12.43 -39.88 -16.36
N SER A 240 13.38 -39.96 -17.33
CA SER A 240 13.27 -40.85 -18.46
C SER A 240 13.57 -42.29 -18.03
N PRO A 241 12.74 -43.27 -18.43
CA PRO A 241 12.91 -44.69 -18.06
C PRO A 241 14.24 -45.33 -18.48
N GLU A 242 14.96 -44.72 -19.41
CA GLU A 242 16.23 -45.22 -19.95
C GLU A 242 17.44 -45.02 -19.02
N ASN A 243 17.31 -44.19 -17.98
CA ASN A 243 18.44 -43.84 -17.11
C ASN A 243 18.42 -44.55 -15.74
N HIS A 244 17.55 -45.55 -15.53
CA HIS A 244 17.58 -46.36 -14.32
C HIS A 244 18.51 -47.55 -14.47
N PRO A 245 19.48 -47.76 -13.56
CA PRO A 245 20.29 -48.97 -13.57
C PRO A 245 19.38 -50.19 -13.38
N PRO A 246 19.66 -51.32 -14.03
CA PRO A 246 18.85 -52.53 -13.93
C PRO A 246 18.82 -53.01 -12.48
N LEU A 247 17.61 -53.33 -11.99
CA LEU A 247 17.42 -53.92 -10.71
C LEU A 247 18.15 -55.30 -10.68
N LEU A 248 19.04 -55.50 -9.68
CA LEU A 248 19.74 -56.77 -9.49
C LEU A 248 18.72 -57.89 -9.26
N PRO A 249 18.86 -59.08 -9.91
CA PRO A 249 17.97 -60.21 -9.63
C PRO A 249 18.20 -60.72 -8.23
N GLN A 250 17.10 -61.08 -7.57
CA GLN A 250 17.10 -61.75 -6.24
C GLN A 250 17.59 -63.18 -6.35
#